data_89428ccc3b331055faf4fd5d7aac2b99
#
_entry.id   89428ccc3b331055faf4fd5d7aac2b99
#
_cell.length_a   1.000
_cell.length_b   1.000
_cell.length_c   1.000
_cell.angle_alpha   90.00
_cell.angle_beta   90.00
_cell.angle_gamma   90.00
#
_symmetry.space_group_name_H-M   'P 1'
#
loop_
_entity.id
_entity.type
_entity.pdbx_description
1 polymer ?
#
loop_
_entity_poly.entity_id
_entity_poly.type
_entity_poly.pdbx_seq_one_letter_code
_entity_poly.pdbx_strand_id
1 'polypeptide(L)'
;MVLKSVVPLAIAAPVFLFGGNAVDAKPALMSDTIEASEVKAAQDAWCGALVSISKAHTEGGLAMSKPLASGVIDAAYGYQFGPVAFKPTWTKGSTTFRETSAGALSYFVGGDPAFKDSGFAIGTPGSNRSPWVKCKPEIFVIQSFGSTANAMGWVHIEAADGSKSTVDKTFGYLRDDNGNLRIVVHHSSTPFVSN
;
A
#
# COMPACT_ATOMS: atom_id res chain seq x y z
N MET A 1 0.86 42.36 85.61
CA MET A 1 1.46 41.40 84.65
C MET A 1 0.43 41.24 83.54
N VAL A 2 0.63 41.99 82.44
CA VAL A 2 -0.39 42.06 81.33
C VAL A 2 0.17 41.23 80.16
N LEU A 3 -0.55 40.17 79.85
CA LEU A 3 -0.23 39.33 78.66
C LEU A 3 -0.70 40.06 77.38
N LYS A 4 0.19 40.40 76.51
CA LYS A 4 -0.11 40.90 75.15
C LYS A 4 -0.40 39.74 74.24
N SER A 5 -1.66 39.70 73.77
CA SER A 5 -2.06 38.77 72.69
C SER A 5 -1.47 39.23 71.38
N VAL A 6 -0.78 38.37 70.71
CA VAL A 6 -0.27 38.55 69.34
C VAL A 6 -1.25 37.92 68.41
N VAL A 7 -1.88 38.70 67.52
CA VAL A 7 -2.73 38.19 66.42
C VAL A 7 -1.87 37.93 65.19
N PRO A 8 -1.89 36.78 64.59
CA PRO A 8 -1.15 36.53 63.35
C PRO A 8 -1.91 37.13 62.15
N LEU A 9 -1.19 37.93 61.36
CA LEU A 9 -1.66 38.51 60.13
C LEU A 9 -1.66 37.44 59.03
N ALA A 10 -2.86 37.08 58.57
CA ALA A 10 -3.01 36.13 57.43
C ALA A 10 -2.74 36.88 56.10
N ILE A 11 -1.70 36.51 55.43
CA ILE A 11 -1.38 36.98 54.07
C ILE A 11 -2.21 36.16 53.08
N ALA A 12 -3.21 36.76 52.46
CA ALA A 12 -3.97 36.15 51.37
C ALA A 12 -3.14 36.26 50.08
N ALA A 13 -2.72 35.15 49.56
CA ALA A 13 -2.10 35.06 48.22
C ALA A 13 -3.20 35.16 47.14
N PRO A 14 -2.99 35.92 46.04
CA PRO A 14 -3.95 35.98 44.97
C PRO A 14 -3.94 34.67 44.18
N VAL A 15 -5.11 34.00 44.09
CA VAL A 15 -5.38 32.88 43.21
C VAL A 15 -5.54 33.45 41.79
N PHE A 16 -4.52 33.29 40.95
CA PHE A 16 -4.66 33.53 39.51
C PHE A 16 -5.46 32.38 38.91
N LEU A 17 -6.74 32.61 38.63
CA LEU A 17 -7.57 31.77 37.79
C LEU A 17 -7.09 31.98 36.34
N PHE A 18 -6.20 31.10 35.85
CA PHE A 18 -5.98 30.94 34.42
C PHE A 18 -7.22 30.31 33.82
N GLY A 19 -8.11 31.15 33.27
CA GLY A 19 -9.18 30.75 32.39
C GLY A 19 -8.55 30.18 31.09
N GLY A 20 -8.13 28.92 31.12
CA GLY A 20 -7.82 28.19 29.91
C GLY A 20 -9.13 27.90 29.19
N ASN A 21 -9.37 28.57 28.05
CA ASN A 21 -10.36 28.08 27.10
C ASN A 21 -9.88 26.68 26.69
N ALA A 22 -10.47 25.63 27.26
CA ALA A 22 -10.39 24.30 26.74
C ALA A 22 -11.03 24.38 25.35
N VAL A 23 -10.20 24.42 24.30
CA VAL A 23 -10.65 24.14 22.97
C VAL A 23 -11.07 22.68 23.03
N ASP A 24 -12.39 22.44 23.08
CA ASP A 24 -12.97 21.12 22.82
C ASP A 24 -12.61 20.72 21.41
N ALA A 25 -11.40 20.22 21.23
CA ALA A 25 -11.03 19.47 20.06
C ALA A 25 -11.86 18.18 20.14
N LYS A 26 -13.05 18.22 19.52
CA LYS A 26 -13.79 17.01 19.22
C LYS A 26 -12.77 16.03 18.62
N PRO A 27 -12.53 14.84 19.23
CA PRO A 27 -11.68 13.87 18.59
C PRO A 27 -12.29 13.65 17.21
N ALA A 28 -11.54 13.94 16.15
CA ALA A 28 -11.91 13.51 14.82
C ALA A 28 -12.05 11.99 14.96
N LEU A 29 -13.29 11.49 14.95
CA LEU A 29 -13.59 10.09 14.79
C LEU A 29 -13.05 9.76 13.38
N MET A 30 -11.77 9.42 13.30
CA MET A 30 -11.23 8.76 12.14
C MET A 30 -12.06 7.49 12.03
N SER A 31 -12.92 7.43 11.03
CA SER A 31 -13.66 6.21 10.74
C SER A 31 -12.60 5.14 10.45
N ASP A 32 -12.49 4.13 11.29
CA ASP A 32 -11.61 2.97 11.03
C ASP A 32 -12.06 2.21 9.77
N THR A 33 -13.24 2.52 9.26
CA THR A 33 -13.80 1.89 8.08
C THR A 33 -13.11 2.37 6.82
N ILE A 34 -12.59 1.43 6.04
CA ILE A 34 -12.03 1.70 4.73
C ILE A 34 -13.16 2.03 3.76
N GLU A 35 -13.10 3.20 3.15
CA GLU A 35 -14.09 3.64 2.17
C GLU A 35 -13.78 3.09 0.77
N ALA A 36 -14.82 2.87 -0.04
CA ALA A 36 -14.64 2.39 -1.42
C ALA A 36 -13.79 3.33 -2.28
N SER A 37 -13.82 4.62 -2.02
CA SER A 37 -12.97 5.63 -2.69
C SER A 37 -11.48 5.43 -2.39
N GLU A 38 -11.12 5.03 -1.17
CA GLU A 38 -9.75 4.75 -0.77
C GLU A 38 -9.21 3.49 -1.48
N VAL A 39 -10.04 2.44 -1.58
CA VAL A 39 -9.68 1.22 -2.32
C VAL A 39 -9.45 1.54 -3.81
N LYS A 40 -10.31 2.37 -4.41
CA LYS A 40 -10.12 2.82 -5.81
C LYS A 40 -8.82 3.59 -5.97
N ALA A 41 -8.56 4.56 -5.10
CA ALA A 41 -7.32 5.34 -5.11
C ALA A 41 -6.07 4.46 -4.93
N ALA A 42 -6.12 3.44 -4.05
CA ALA A 42 -5.02 2.50 -3.86
C ALA A 42 -4.75 1.65 -5.12
N GLN A 43 -5.78 1.23 -5.85
CA GLN A 43 -5.60 0.49 -7.10
C GLN A 43 -5.11 1.37 -8.25
N ASP A 44 -5.57 2.61 -8.33
CA ASP A 44 -5.06 3.60 -9.29
C ASP A 44 -3.58 3.92 -9.02
N ALA A 45 -3.19 4.08 -7.75
CA ALA A 45 -1.80 4.27 -7.35
C ALA A 45 -0.93 3.06 -7.68
N TRP A 46 -1.44 1.84 -7.45
CA TRP A 46 -0.75 0.60 -7.83
C TRP A 46 -0.51 0.53 -9.35
N CYS A 47 -1.50 0.89 -10.16
CA CYS A 47 -1.38 0.97 -11.61
C CYS A 47 -0.38 2.04 -12.06
N GLY A 48 -0.41 3.23 -11.43
CA GLY A 48 0.56 4.29 -11.68
C GLY A 48 2.00 3.86 -11.36
N ALA A 49 2.17 3.13 -10.25
CA ALA A 49 3.46 2.58 -9.86
C ALA A 49 3.99 1.54 -10.87
N LEU A 50 3.12 0.65 -11.38
CA LEU A 50 3.49 -0.33 -12.41
C LEU A 50 4.08 0.35 -13.65
N VAL A 51 3.42 1.39 -14.17
CA VAL A 51 3.88 2.14 -15.34
C VAL A 51 5.16 2.92 -15.03
N SER A 52 5.29 3.50 -13.84
CA SER A 52 6.48 4.24 -13.43
C SER A 52 7.71 3.34 -13.29
N ILE A 53 7.54 2.13 -12.74
CA ILE A 53 8.61 1.13 -12.65
C ILE A 53 9.04 0.67 -14.04
N SER A 54 8.08 0.44 -14.96
CA SER A 54 8.37 0.07 -16.34
C SER A 54 9.17 1.15 -17.06
N LYS A 55 8.78 2.42 -16.90
CA LYS A 55 9.48 3.58 -17.44
C LYS A 55 10.91 3.68 -16.87
N ALA A 56 11.08 3.61 -15.56
CA ALA A 56 12.39 3.66 -14.92
C ALA A 56 13.32 2.52 -15.41
N HIS A 57 12.75 1.35 -15.68
CA HIS A 57 13.53 0.24 -16.27
C HIS A 57 13.98 0.56 -17.68
N THR A 58 13.13 1.18 -18.51
CA THR A 58 13.49 1.59 -19.88
C THR A 58 14.61 2.63 -19.88
N GLU A 59 14.60 3.56 -18.91
CA GLU A 59 15.56 4.66 -18.79
C GLU A 59 16.92 4.25 -18.20
N GLY A 60 16.95 3.32 -17.26
CA GLY A 60 18.18 2.99 -16.52
C GLY A 60 18.26 1.55 -16.02
N GLY A 61 17.47 0.63 -16.57
CA GLY A 61 17.48 -0.79 -16.22
C GLY A 61 17.15 -1.05 -14.75
N LEU A 62 17.71 -2.13 -14.21
CA LEU A 62 17.51 -2.50 -12.81
C LEU A 62 18.05 -1.46 -11.82
N ALA A 63 19.06 -0.68 -12.21
CA ALA A 63 19.64 0.34 -11.34
C ALA A 63 18.60 1.42 -10.95
N MET A 64 17.68 1.75 -11.87
CA MET A 64 16.63 2.72 -11.60
C MET A 64 15.32 2.06 -11.14
N SER A 65 14.92 0.94 -11.74
CA SER A 65 13.63 0.32 -11.46
C SER A 65 13.59 -0.38 -10.09
N LYS A 66 14.68 -1.00 -9.64
CA LYS A 66 14.72 -1.76 -8.40
C LYS A 66 14.50 -0.91 -7.13
N PRO A 67 15.21 0.22 -6.91
CA PRO A 67 14.93 1.08 -5.76
C PRO A 67 13.53 1.68 -5.80
N LEU A 68 13.01 2.05 -6.98
CA LEU A 68 11.64 2.53 -7.12
C LEU A 68 10.61 1.45 -6.74
N ALA A 69 10.78 0.23 -7.24
CA ALA A 69 9.89 -0.89 -6.91
C ALA A 69 9.95 -1.25 -5.40
N SER A 70 11.14 -1.21 -4.79
CA SER A 70 11.29 -1.41 -3.34
C SER A 70 10.49 -0.38 -2.55
N GLY A 71 10.63 0.91 -2.87
CA GLY A 71 9.87 1.97 -2.21
C GLY A 71 8.35 1.82 -2.38
N VAL A 72 7.88 1.39 -3.56
CA VAL A 72 6.46 1.09 -3.80
C VAL A 72 5.98 -0.08 -2.94
N ILE A 73 6.76 -1.16 -2.86
CA ILE A 73 6.42 -2.32 -2.03
C ILE A 73 6.35 -1.92 -0.55
N ASP A 74 7.32 -1.18 -0.05
CA ASP A 74 7.36 -0.71 1.34
C ASP A 74 6.19 0.21 1.69
N ALA A 75 5.74 1.03 0.73
CA ALA A 75 4.62 1.95 0.93
C ALA A 75 3.25 1.27 0.78
N ALA A 76 3.08 0.34 -0.18
CA ALA A 76 1.79 -0.21 -0.54
C ALA A 76 1.47 -1.55 0.13
N TYR A 77 2.46 -2.38 0.46
CA TYR A 77 2.24 -3.72 1.01
C TYR A 77 2.47 -3.76 2.52
N GLY A 78 1.85 -4.74 3.16
CA GLY A 78 1.89 -4.92 4.62
C GLY A 78 3.00 -5.87 5.11
N TYR A 79 4.13 -6.00 4.40
CA TYR A 79 5.23 -6.89 4.80
C TYR A 79 5.85 -6.56 6.17
N GLN A 80 5.70 -5.33 6.63
CA GLN A 80 6.13 -4.90 7.97
C GLN A 80 5.29 -5.53 9.09
N PHE A 81 4.10 -6.06 8.80
CA PHE A 81 3.23 -6.72 9.76
C PHE A 81 3.38 -8.25 9.75
N GLY A 82 4.06 -8.81 8.73
CA GLY A 82 4.24 -10.23 8.55
C GLY A 82 4.15 -10.66 7.09
N PRO A 83 4.01 -11.97 6.81
CA PRO A 83 3.86 -12.48 5.46
C PRO A 83 2.63 -11.89 4.77
N VAL A 84 2.79 -11.48 3.49
CA VAL A 84 1.66 -11.09 2.64
C VAL A 84 1.21 -12.29 1.82
N ALA A 85 -0.10 -12.52 1.76
CA ALA A 85 -0.69 -13.59 0.95
C ALA A 85 -0.64 -13.19 -0.54
N PHE A 86 0.55 -13.22 -1.13
CA PHE A 86 0.76 -12.81 -2.51
C PHE A 86 1.00 -14.01 -3.44
N LYS A 87 0.05 -14.23 -4.35
CA LYS A 87 0.15 -15.16 -5.47
C LYS A 87 0.17 -14.37 -6.80
N PRO A 88 1.36 -14.15 -7.37
CA PRO A 88 1.51 -13.44 -8.65
C PRO A 88 0.99 -14.24 -9.86
N THR A 89 0.81 -13.54 -11.00
CA THR A 89 0.34 -14.16 -12.26
C THR A 89 1.38 -15.12 -12.86
N TRP A 90 2.62 -14.64 -13.03
CA TRP A 90 3.69 -15.38 -13.75
C TRP A 90 4.60 -16.15 -12.81
N THR A 91 4.02 -16.97 -11.94
CA THR A 91 4.77 -17.79 -11.00
C THR A 91 4.34 -19.24 -11.05
N LYS A 92 5.24 -20.17 -10.71
CA LYS A 92 4.99 -21.62 -10.72
C LYS A 92 5.89 -22.37 -9.73
N GLY A 93 5.50 -23.59 -9.40
CA GLY A 93 6.28 -24.51 -8.58
C GLY A 93 6.43 -24.02 -7.13
N SER A 94 7.56 -24.34 -6.51
CA SER A 94 7.85 -24.01 -5.11
C SER A 94 7.96 -22.52 -4.82
N THR A 95 8.15 -21.68 -5.85
CA THR A 95 8.25 -20.22 -5.72
C THR A 95 6.99 -19.51 -6.19
N THR A 96 5.82 -20.17 -6.14
CA THR A 96 4.53 -19.57 -6.57
C THR A 96 4.12 -18.40 -5.69
N PHE A 97 4.30 -18.51 -4.39
CA PHE A 97 3.88 -17.49 -3.42
C PHE A 97 5.04 -16.57 -3.04
N ARG A 98 4.75 -15.31 -2.80
CA ARG A 98 5.72 -14.25 -2.46
C ARG A 98 5.42 -13.68 -1.08
N GLU A 99 5.74 -14.45 -0.06
CA GLU A 99 5.45 -14.14 1.35
C GLU A 99 6.32 -13.02 1.92
N THR A 100 7.41 -12.64 1.22
CA THR A 100 8.37 -11.63 1.66
C THR A 100 8.48 -10.48 0.67
N SER A 101 8.89 -9.30 1.15
CA SER A 101 9.16 -8.13 0.30
C SER A 101 10.23 -8.40 -0.76
N ALA A 102 11.26 -9.19 -0.42
CA ALA A 102 12.29 -9.61 -1.36
C ALA A 102 11.71 -10.47 -2.51
N GLY A 103 10.82 -11.41 -2.17
CA GLY A 103 10.12 -12.22 -3.19
C GLY A 103 9.18 -11.41 -4.07
N ALA A 104 8.50 -10.41 -3.51
CA ALA A 104 7.68 -9.47 -4.27
C ALA A 104 8.54 -8.58 -5.18
N LEU A 105 9.66 -8.06 -4.68
CA LEU A 105 10.60 -7.26 -5.46
C LEU A 105 11.15 -8.04 -6.65
N SER A 106 11.58 -9.30 -6.42
CA SER A 106 11.99 -10.20 -7.49
C SER A 106 10.90 -10.36 -8.55
N TYR A 107 9.66 -10.62 -8.13
CA TYR A 107 8.54 -10.75 -9.06
C TYR A 107 8.34 -9.50 -9.93
N PHE A 108 8.39 -8.31 -9.33
CA PHE A 108 8.15 -7.06 -10.07
C PHE A 108 9.28 -6.67 -11.00
N VAL A 109 10.55 -6.82 -10.62
CA VAL A 109 11.67 -6.31 -11.42
C VAL A 109 12.72 -7.35 -11.84
N GLY A 110 12.61 -8.58 -11.34
CA GLY A 110 13.58 -9.63 -11.60
C GLY A 110 14.92 -9.46 -10.87
N GLY A 111 15.92 -10.18 -11.32
CA GLY A 111 17.31 -10.01 -10.85
C GLY A 111 17.68 -10.76 -9.58
N ASP A 112 16.77 -11.52 -8.98
CA ASP A 112 17.08 -12.39 -7.83
C ASP A 112 17.23 -13.84 -8.29
N PRO A 113 18.42 -14.46 -8.16
CA PRO A 113 18.67 -15.82 -8.60
C PRO A 113 17.86 -16.90 -7.85
N ALA A 114 17.37 -16.59 -6.64
CA ALA A 114 16.56 -17.51 -5.84
C ALA A 114 15.16 -17.73 -6.45
N PHE A 115 14.60 -16.71 -7.10
CA PHE A 115 13.26 -16.76 -7.68
C PHE A 115 13.27 -16.93 -9.21
N LYS A 116 14.31 -16.46 -9.88
CA LYS A 116 14.47 -16.49 -11.36
C LYS A 116 13.32 -15.80 -12.11
N ASP A 117 12.75 -14.76 -11.52
CA ASP A 117 11.67 -13.98 -12.11
C ASP A 117 12.16 -13.15 -13.29
N SER A 118 11.29 -12.99 -14.29
CA SER A 118 11.57 -12.12 -15.44
C SER A 118 11.22 -10.65 -15.20
N GLY A 119 10.50 -10.34 -14.12
CA GLY A 119 10.04 -9.00 -13.78
C GLY A 119 8.72 -8.63 -14.48
N PHE A 120 7.61 -8.69 -13.74
CA PHE A 120 6.30 -8.35 -14.28
C PHE A 120 6.16 -6.84 -14.55
N ALA A 121 6.69 -6.00 -13.67
CA ALA A 121 6.52 -4.55 -13.78
C ALA A 121 7.40 -3.89 -14.84
N ILE A 122 8.37 -4.60 -15.40
CA ILE A 122 9.30 -4.01 -16.37
C ILE A 122 8.93 -4.25 -17.83
N GLY A 123 7.74 -4.81 -18.11
CA GLY A 123 7.19 -4.97 -19.46
C GLY A 123 6.71 -6.37 -19.79
N THR A 124 6.36 -6.60 -21.05
CA THR A 124 5.86 -7.88 -21.56
C THR A 124 6.84 -9.03 -21.32
N PRO A 125 6.36 -10.29 -21.24
CA PRO A 125 7.26 -11.44 -21.10
C PRO A 125 8.12 -11.67 -22.38
N GLY A 126 9.28 -12.30 -22.20
CA GLY A 126 10.16 -12.67 -23.31
C GLY A 126 11.39 -11.80 -23.45
N SER A 127 12.21 -12.08 -24.51
CA SER A 127 13.47 -11.38 -24.78
C SER A 127 13.28 -9.98 -25.39
N ASN A 128 12.25 -9.82 -26.24
CA ASN A 128 11.90 -8.55 -26.88
C ASN A 128 10.80 -7.85 -26.07
N ARG A 129 11.17 -7.48 -24.86
CA ARG A 129 10.25 -6.90 -23.88
C ARG A 129 9.81 -5.49 -24.28
N SER A 130 8.48 -5.26 -24.30
CA SER A 130 7.88 -3.96 -24.49
C SER A 130 7.44 -3.38 -23.15
N PRO A 131 7.80 -2.12 -22.80
CA PRO A 131 7.44 -1.54 -21.51
C PRO A 131 5.94 -1.30 -21.39
N TRP A 132 5.42 -1.41 -20.17
CA TRP A 132 4.05 -1.04 -19.85
C TRP A 132 3.87 0.48 -19.86
N VAL A 133 2.91 0.98 -20.64
CA VAL A 133 2.64 2.42 -20.79
C VAL A 133 1.27 2.83 -20.29
N LYS A 134 0.34 1.88 -20.13
CA LYS A 134 -0.97 2.12 -19.52
C LYS A 134 -1.31 0.98 -18.56
N CYS A 135 -2.01 1.33 -17.50
CA CYS A 135 -2.62 0.39 -16.56
C CYS A 135 -3.93 0.99 -16.06
N LYS A 136 -4.99 0.19 -16.04
CA LYS A 136 -6.32 0.61 -15.60
C LYS A 136 -6.98 -0.49 -14.79
N PRO A 137 -7.35 -0.25 -13.53
CA PRO A 137 -8.17 -1.17 -12.77
C PRO A 137 -9.64 -1.07 -13.21
N GLU A 138 -10.31 -2.21 -13.23
CA GLU A 138 -11.76 -2.34 -13.38
C GLU A 138 -12.27 -3.16 -12.21
N ILE A 139 -12.88 -2.49 -11.22
CA ILE A 139 -13.28 -3.08 -9.95
C ILE A 139 -14.74 -3.48 -10.02
N PHE A 140 -15.04 -4.77 -9.80
CA PHE A 140 -16.39 -5.29 -9.80
C PHE A 140 -17.03 -5.26 -8.42
N VAL A 141 -16.25 -5.52 -7.37
CA VAL A 141 -16.75 -5.56 -5.99
C VAL A 141 -15.73 -5.04 -5.02
N ILE A 142 -16.21 -4.28 -4.04
CA ILE A 142 -15.47 -3.87 -2.85
C ILE A 142 -16.30 -4.29 -1.64
N GLN A 143 -15.66 -4.93 -0.68
CA GLN A 143 -16.24 -5.30 0.61
C GLN A 143 -15.41 -4.64 1.70
N SER A 144 -16.03 -3.83 2.55
CA SER A 144 -15.36 -3.14 3.67
C SER A 144 -15.88 -3.68 5.00
N PHE A 145 -14.95 -4.00 5.90
CA PHE A 145 -15.20 -4.57 7.22
C PHE A 145 -14.36 -3.82 8.27
N GLY A 146 -14.74 -2.58 8.56
CA GLY A 146 -13.97 -1.70 9.44
C GLY A 146 -12.59 -1.41 8.84
N SER A 147 -11.52 -1.72 9.57
CA SER A 147 -10.14 -1.49 9.16
C SER A 147 -9.61 -2.45 8.08
N THR A 148 -10.46 -3.34 7.54
CA THR A 148 -10.10 -4.24 6.43
C THR A 148 -11.05 -4.09 5.26
N ALA A 149 -10.55 -4.34 4.04
CA ALA A 149 -11.37 -4.38 2.83
C ALA A 149 -10.85 -5.40 1.84
N ASN A 150 -11.75 -5.96 1.04
CA ASN A 150 -11.42 -6.78 -0.11
C ASN A 150 -11.93 -6.12 -1.40
N ALA A 151 -11.19 -6.26 -2.47
CA ALA A 151 -11.62 -5.84 -3.80
C ALA A 151 -11.28 -6.91 -4.84
N MET A 152 -12.17 -7.10 -5.79
CA MET A 152 -11.99 -8.04 -6.89
C MET A 152 -12.37 -7.40 -8.21
N GLY A 153 -11.61 -7.70 -9.26
CA GLY A 153 -11.84 -7.17 -10.59
C GLY A 153 -10.73 -7.52 -11.56
N TRP A 154 -10.63 -6.75 -12.62
CA TRP A 154 -9.58 -6.86 -13.62
C TRP A 154 -8.58 -5.70 -13.54
N VAL A 155 -7.37 -5.95 -14.02
CA VAL A 155 -6.41 -4.91 -14.37
C VAL A 155 -6.05 -5.09 -15.83
N HIS A 156 -6.30 -4.04 -16.61
CA HIS A 156 -5.96 -3.95 -18.02
C HIS A 156 -4.65 -3.21 -18.19
N ILE A 157 -3.72 -3.80 -18.93
CA ILE A 157 -2.38 -3.27 -19.12
C ILE A 157 -2.10 -3.20 -20.63
N GLU A 158 -1.49 -2.11 -21.09
CA GLU A 158 -1.08 -1.93 -22.48
C GLU A 158 0.42 -1.62 -22.53
N ALA A 159 1.12 -2.30 -23.41
CA ALA A 159 2.54 -2.06 -23.67
C ALA A 159 2.77 -1.06 -24.80
N ALA A 160 3.99 -0.55 -24.92
CA ALA A 160 4.35 0.46 -25.94
C ALA A 160 4.20 -0.04 -27.38
N ASP A 161 4.29 -1.36 -27.61
CA ASP A 161 4.05 -1.99 -28.92
C ASP A 161 2.56 -2.20 -29.24
N GLY A 162 1.65 -1.74 -28.36
CA GLY A 162 0.21 -1.91 -28.49
C GLY A 162 -0.35 -3.23 -28.00
N SER A 163 0.50 -4.16 -27.56
CA SER A 163 0.04 -5.43 -26.96
C SER A 163 -0.70 -5.17 -25.64
N LYS A 164 -1.75 -5.96 -25.39
CA LYS A 164 -2.64 -5.81 -24.23
C LYS A 164 -2.63 -7.08 -23.39
N SER A 165 -2.73 -6.90 -22.10
CA SER A 165 -2.90 -7.98 -21.13
C SER A 165 -3.99 -7.62 -20.14
N THR A 166 -4.83 -8.60 -19.80
CA THR A 166 -5.81 -8.49 -18.72
C THR A 166 -5.50 -9.57 -17.70
N VAL A 167 -5.52 -9.19 -16.44
CA VAL A 167 -5.30 -10.12 -15.33
C VAL A 167 -6.43 -10.00 -14.31
N ASP A 168 -6.87 -11.14 -13.78
CA ASP A 168 -7.76 -11.18 -12.61
C ASP A 168 -6.99 -10.68 -11.39
N LYS A 169 -7.64 -9.91 -10.55
CA LYS A 169 -7.08 -9.36 -9.32
C LYS A 169 -8.02 -9.53 -8.15
N THR A 170 -7.45 -10.01 -7.05
CA THR A 170 -8.05 -9.89 -5.73
C THR A 170 -7.05 -9.20 -4.82
N PHE A 171 -7.46 -8.07 -4.23
CA PHE A 171 -6.71 -7.36 -3.22
C PHE A 171 -7.43 -7.42 -1.88
N GLY A 172 -6.69 -7.71 -0.83
CA GLY A 172 -7.10 -7.51 0.55
C GLY A 172 -6.28 -6.38 1.17
N TYR A 173 -6.94 -5.48 1.85
CA TYR A 173 -6.35 -4.30 2.47
C TYR A 173 -6.52 -4.34 3.98
N LEU A 174 -5.56 -3.76 4.67
CA LEU A 174 -5.60 -3.42 6.10
C LEU A 174 -5.26 -1.94 6.24
N ARG A 175 -5.98 -1.21 7.11
CA ARG A 175 -5.58 0.12 7.53
C ARG A 175 -4.56 0.00 8.65
N ASP A 176 -3.37 0.58 8.46
CA ASP A 176 -2.34 0.62 9.50
C ASP A 176 -2.60 1.71 10.54
N ASP A 177 -1.82 1.72 11.63
CA ASP A 177 -1.97 2.69 12.73
C ASP A 177 -1.73 4.15 12.30
N ASN A 178 -1.12 4.37 11.12
CA ASN A 178 -0.91 5.69 10.52
C ASN A 178 -2.04 6.08 9.55
N GLY A 179 -3.08 5.24 9.42
CA GLY A 179 -4.20 5.46 8.53
C GLY A 179 -3.98 5.05 7.07
N ASN A 180 -2.82 4.47 6.72
CA ASN A 180 -2.55 4.04 5.35
C ASN A 180 -3.16 2.67 5.04
N LEU A 181 -3.62 2.50 3.80
CA LEU A 181 -4.03 1.20 3.31
C LEU A 181 -2.80 0.37 2.91
N ARG A 182 -2.73 -0.85 3.45
CA ARG A 182 -1.67 -1.82 3.15
C ARG A 182 -2.26 -3.05 2.48
N ILE A 183 -1.69 -3.47 1.37
CA ILE A 183 -2.06 -4.73 0.70
C ILE A 183 -1.52 -5.89 1.53
N VAL A 184 -2.42 -6.73 2.04
CA VAL A 184 -2.09 -7.95 2.81
C VAL A 184 -2.49 -9.22 2.07
N VAL A 185 -3.37 -9.10 1.05
CA VAL A 185 -3.69 -10.16 0.08
C VAL A 185 -3.52 -9.59 -1.32
N HIS A 186 -2.82 -10.28 -2.20
CA HIS A 186 -2.74 -9.98 -3.61
C HIS A 186 -2.72 -11.27 -4.41
N HIS A 187 -3.86 -11.66 -4.95
CA HIS A 187 -3.96 -12.77 -5.88
C HIS A 187 -4.10 -12.27 -7.30
N SER A 188 -3.39 -12.88 -8.22
CA SER A 188 -3.48 -12.57 -9.64
C SER A 188 -3.38 -13.83 -10.49
N SER A 189 -4.23 -13.88 -11.54
CA SER A 189 -4.24 -14.93 -12.56
C SER A 189 -4.51 -14.32 -13.94
N THR A 190 -4.36 -15.11 -14.98
CA THR A 190 -4.93 -14.80 -16.29
C THR A 190 -6.38 -15.28 -16.34
N PRO A 191 -7.30 -14.53 -16.97
CA PRO A 191 -8.66 -15.02 -17.22
C PRO A 191 -8.64 -16.36 -17.93
N PHE A 192 -9.59 -17.23 -17.59
CA PHE A 192 -9.74 -18.51 -18.29
C PHE A 192 -10.14 -18.27 -19.76
N VAL A 193 -9.47 -18.92 -20.68
CA VAL A 193 -9.80 -18.93 -22.11
C VAL A 193 -10.20 -20.37 -22.47
N SER A 194 -11.46 -20.57 -22.89
CA SER A 194 -11.89 -21.85 -23.46
C SER A 194 -11.27 -22.04 -24.84
N ASN A 195 -10.68 -23.19 -25.09
CA ASN A 195 -10.25 -23.62 -26.40
C ASN A 195 -11.44 -23.95 -27.29
#